data_fc26f63b8ca8f433121f32391c36acfd
#
_entry.id   fc26f63b8ca8f433121f32391c36acfd
#
_cell.length_a   1.000
_cell.length_b   1.000
_cell.length_c   1.000
_cell.angle_alpha   90.00
_cell.angle_beta   90.00
_cell.angle_gamma   90.00
#
_symmetry.space_group_name_H-M   'P 1'
#
loop_
_entity.id
_entity.type
_entity.pdbx_description
1 polymer ?
#
loop_
_entity_poly.entity_id
_entity_poly.type
_entity_poly.pdbx_seq_one_letter_code
_entity_poly.pdbx_strand_id
1 'polypeptide(L)'
;INHLIGHFFANTGIDPSAIDIMYLELLFNSFIRFVGDDYTPLSAEICDSFSADCMVRQDIEGSYAISTYIGMSQTTAINFASRYVKESFSVYEEYVQASLDDFLNLNNGLFLVNCSNDQALELTLTAPEHFDGQTRSFNKACKLKLLYPFGSIHFIIEF
;
A
#
# COMPACT_ATOMS: atom_id res chain seq x y z
N ILE A 1 4.09 -13.19 10.83
CA ILE A 1 3.50 -11.95 10.27
C ILE A 1 2.74 -11.17 11.35
N ASN A 2 1.81 -11.77 12.08
CA ASN A 2 1.07 -11.10 13.16
C ASN A 2 1.97 -10.45 14.20
N HIS A 3 3.00 -11.15 14.62
CA HIS A 3 3.99 -10.64 15.57
C HIS A 3 4.75 -9.44 14.98
N LEU A 4 5.11 -9.54 13.71
CA LEU A 4 5.81 -8.48 12.98
C LEU A 4 4.93 -7.24 12.85
N ILE A 5 3.65 -7.41 12.52
CA ILE A 5 2.70 -6.31 12.38
C ILE A 5 2.51 -5.56 13.71
N GLY A 6 2.36 -6.28 14.81
CA GLY A 6 2.28 -5.65 16.13
C GLY A 6 3.49 -4.79 16.43
N HIS A 7 4.67 -5.24 16.03
CA HIS A 7 5.92 -4.50 16.21
C HIS A 7 5.95 -3.21 15.38
N PHE A 8 5.38 -3.20 14.17
CA PHE A 8 5.32 -2.00 13.33
C PHE A 8 4.58 -0.85 14.01
N PHE A 9 3.55 -1.14 14.79
CA PHE A 9 2.75 -0.12 15.44
C PHE A 9 3.26 0.30 16.84
N ALA A 10 4.30 -0.35 17.33
CA ALA A 10 4.77 -0.17 18.73
C ALA A 10 5.07 1.29 19.11
N ASN A 11 5.57 2.10 18.17
CA ASN A 11 5.98 3.48 18.44
C ASN A 11 5.02 4.53 17.87
N THR A 12 3.85 4.12 17.39
CA THR A 12 2.92 5.04 16.73
C THR A 12 1.80 5.53 17.62
N GLY A 13 1.57 4.87 18.75
CA GLY A 13 0.39 5.11 19.59
C GLY A 13 -0.91 4.59 18.97
N ILE A 14 -0.84 3.95 17.80
CA ILE A 14 -2.00 3.33 17.16
C ILE A 14 -2.13 1.90 17.68
N ASP A 15 -3.35 1.55 18.09
CA ASP A 15 -3.70 0.19 18.50
C ASP A 15 -4.51 -0.44 17.34
N PRO A 16 -3.86 -1.25 16.48
CA PRO A 16 -4.53 -1.77 15.30
C PRO A 16 -5.63 -2.76 15.69
N SER A 17 -6.79 -2.63 15.03
CA SER A 17 -7.88 -3.59 15.17
C SER A 17 -7.52 -4.92 14.50
N ALA A 18 -8.31 -5.95 14.76
CA ALA A 18 -8.14 -7.24 14.08
C ALA A 18 -8.26 -7.11 12.56
N ILE A 19 -9.13 -6.21 12.08
CA ILE A 19 -9.31 -5.96 10.65
C ILE A 19 -8.09 -5.22 10.07
N ASP A 20 -7.51 -4.26 10.80
CA ASP A 20 -6.29 -3.58 10.39
C ASP A 20 -5.14 -4.58 10.22
N ILE A 21 -5.00 -5.50 11.16
CA ILE A 21 -3.98 -6.55 11.11
C ILE A 21 -4.20 -7.45 9.90
N MET A 22 -5.44 -7.85 9.64
CA MET A 22 -5.79 -8.67 8.48
C MET A 22 -5.44 -7.95 7.17
N TYR A 23 -5.71 -6.64 7.09
CA TYR A 23 -5.34 -5.84 5.92
C TYR A 23 -3.82 -5.86 5.70
N LEU A 24 -3.04 -5.64 6.75
CA LEU A 24 -1.59 -5.59 6.66
C LEU A 24 -0.97 -6.94 6.32
N GLU A 25 -1.51 -8.03 6.87
CA GLU A 25 -1.07 -9.38 6.49
C GLU A 25 -1.25 -9.62 5.00
N LEU A 26 -2.41 -9.25 4.48
CA LEU A 26 -2.69 -9.39 3.06
C LEU A 26 -1.77 -8.51 2.22
N LEU A 27 -1.52 -7.26 2.66
CA LEU A 27 -0.64 -6.33 1.97
C LEU A 27 0.78 -6.88 1.86
N PHE A 28 1.35 -7.38 2.95
CA PHE A 28 2.69 -7.98 2.93
C PHE A 28 2.72 -9.21 2.02
N ASN A 29 1.70 -10.05 2.07
CA ASN A 29 1.60 -11.20 1.18
C ASN A 29 1.51 -10.80 -0.29
N SER A 30 0.81 -9.72 -0.60
CA SER A 30 0.73 -9.18 -1.96
C SER A 30 2.10 -8.69 -2.45
N PHE A 31 2.85 -7.98 -1.61
CA PHE A 31 4.20 -7.57 -1.96
C PHE A 31 5.11 -8.78 -2.21
N ILE A 32 5.08 -9.77 -1.35
CA ILE A 32 5.89 -10.99 -1.50
C ILE A 32 5.52 -11.69 -2.82
N ARG A 33 4.24 -11.85 -3.08
CA ARG A 33 3.76 -12.62 -4.22
C ARG A 33 3.98 -11.91 -5.56
N PHE A 34 3.73 -10.60 -5.62
CA PHE A 34 3.69 -9.88 -6.90
C PHE A 34 4.93 -9.03 -7.17
N VAL A 35 5.70 -8.69 -6.16
CA VAL A 35 6.89 -7.82 -6.31
C VAL A 35 8.17 -8.54 -5.90
N GLY A 36 8.13 -9.29 -4.82
CA GLY A 36 9.26 -10.07 -4.34
C GLY A 36 9.39 -10.00 -2.82
N ASP A 37 10.10 -10.99 -2.25
CA ASP A 37 10.33 -11.11 -0.81
C ASP A 37 11.65 -10.49 -0.35
N ASP A 38 12.39 -9.87 -1.27
CA ASP A 38 13.74 -9.31 -1.03
C ASP A 38 13.71 -7.88 -0.51
N TYR A 39 12.74 -7.55 0.33
CA TYR A 39 12.63 -6.25 0.96
C TYR A 39 12.90 -6.33 2.46
N THR A 40 13.34 -5.19 3.02
CA THR A 40 13.45 -5.00 4.46
C THR A 40 12.32 -4.08 4.90
N PRO A 41 11.40 -4.55 5.77
CA PRO A 41 10.35 -3.69 6.29
C PRO A 41 10.89 -2.82 7.42
N LEU A 42 10.54 -1.55 7.41
CA LEU A 42 10.85 -0.62 8.50
C LEU A 42 9.62 -0.40 9.37
N SER A 43 9.85 0.08 10.59
CA SER A 43 8.77 0.40 11.54
C SER A 43 7.79 1.40 10.94
N ALA A 44 6.52 1.24 11.29
CA ALA A 44 5.50 2.20 10.92
C ALA A 44 5.76 3.54 11.62
N GLU A 45 5.44 4.61 10.93
CA GLU A 45 5.57 5.97 11.44
C GLU A 45 4.23 6.70 11.31
N ILE A 46 3.94 7.59 12.27
CA ILE A 46 2.85 8.54 12.11
C ILE A 46 3.22 9.49 10.97
N CYS A 47 2.27 9.74 10.09
CA CYS A 47 2.49 10.52 8.89
C CYS A 47 1.46 11.65 8.79
N ASP A 48 1.92 12.90 8.91
CA ASP A 48 1.05 14.07 8.79
C ASP A 48 0.90 14.54 7.35
N SER A 49 1.92 14.32 6.55
CA SER A 49 1.89 14.65 5.12
C SER A 49 2.89 13.80 4.36
N PHE A 50 2.65 13.63 3.07
CA PHE A 50 3.54 12.87 2.20
C PHE A 50 3.42 13.33 0.76
N SER A 51 4.53 13.27 0.04
CA SER A 51 4.57 13.46 -1.41
C SER A 51 5.56 12.47 -2.02
N ALA A 52 5.32 12.09 -3.26
CA ALA A 52 6.21 11.22 -4.03
C ALA A 52 6.04 11.53 -5.52
N ASP A 53 7.04 11.19 -6.33
CA ASP A 53 6.96 11.35 -7.79
C ASP A 53 5.75 10.61 -8.35
N CYS A 54 5.51 9.41 -7.84
CA CYS A 54 4.38 8.56 -8.21
C CYS A 54 3.59 8.25 -6.96
N MET A 55 2.32 8.59 -6.93
CA MET A 55 1.45 8.30 -5.80
C MET A 55 0.03 8.00 -6.26
N VAL A 56 -0.51 6.89 -5.79
CA VAL A 56 -1.86 6.44 -6.09
C VAL A 56 -2.62 6.25 -4.80
N ARG A 57 -3.88 6.68 -4.80
CA ARG A 57 -4.83 6.54 -3.69
C ARG A 57 -5.99 5.65 -4.10
N GLN A 58 -6.45 4.82 -3.19
CA GLN A 58 -7.74 4.13 -3.30
C GLN A 58 -8.37 4.02 -1.93
N ASP A 59 -9.67 4.32 -1.85
CA ASP A 59 -10.43 4.25 -0.61
C ASP A 59 -11.19 2.94 -0.54
N ILE A 60 -11.26 2.39 0.67
CA ILE A 60 -12.16 1.31 1.05
C ILE A 60 -13.27 1.96 1.85
N GLU A 61 -14.51 1.72 1.46
CA GLU A 61 -15.70 2.34 2.05
C GLU A 61 -16.66 1.28 2.57
N GLY A 62 -17.46 1.65 3.57
CA GLY A 62 -18.41 0.77 4.20
C GLY A 62 -18.22 0.70 5.71
N SER A 63 -18.51 -0.46 6.30
CA SER A 63 -18.38 -0.67 7.75
C SER A 63 -16.92 -0.63 8.23
N TYR A 64 -15.96 -0.80 7.33
CA TYR A 64 -14.55 -0.54 7.58
C TYR A 64 -14.09 0.45 6.50
N ALA A 65 -13.67 1.63 6.92
CA ALA A 65 -13.33 2.70 5.99
C ALA A 65 -11.90 3.18 6.23
N ILE A 66 -11.06 3.08 5.21
CA ILE A 66 -9.69 3.58 5.22
C ILE A 66 -9.36 4.15 3.85
N SER A 67 -8.40 5.08 3.81
CA SER A 67 -7.76 5.51 2.56
C SER A 67 -6.38 4.89 2.48
N THR A 68 -6.04 4.31 1.35
CA THR A 68 -4.76 3.66 1.12
C THR A 68 -3.99 4.38 0.03
N TYR A 69 -2.67 4.51 0.23
CA TYR A 69 -1.78 5.19 -0.72
C TYR A 69 -0.54 4.33 -0.93
N ILE A 70 -0.09 4.25 -2.17
CA ILE A 70 1.24 3.71 -2.50
C ILE A 70 2.02 4.82 -3.19
N GLY A 71 3.26 5.05 -2.74
CA GLY A 71 4.10 6.12 -3.28
C GLY A 71 5.55 5.73 -3.38
N MET A 72 6.22 6.25 -4.42
CA MET A 72 7.62 5.95 -4.71
C MET A 72 8.20 6.93 -5.73
N SER A 73 9.53 6.93 -5.87
CA SER A 73 10.19 7.70 -6.93
C SER A 73 9.90 7.08 -8.30
N GLN A 74 10.14 7.83 -9.37
CA GLN A 74 9.98 7.31 -10.73
C GLN A 74 10.87 6.09 -11.00
N THR A 75 12.13 6.16 -10.58
CA THR A 75 13.06 5.03 -10.76
C THR A 75 12.58 3.79 -10.04
N THR A 76 12.10 3.94 -8.80
CA THR A 76 11.53 2.82 -8.05
C THR A 76 10.28 2.29 -8.72
N ALA A 77 9.41 3.17 -9.25
CA ALA A 77 8.19 2.78 -9.92
C ALA A 77 8.46 1.94 -11.19
N ILE A 78 9.47 2.30 -11.96
CA ILE A 78 9.89 1.55 -13.16
C ILE A 78 10.28 0.12 -12.76
N ASN A 79 11.07 -0.04 -11.72
CA ASN A 79 11.49 -1.35 -11.24
C ASN A 79 10.35 -2.15 -10.60
N PHE A 80 9.48 -1.46 -9.86
CA PHE A 80 8.26 -2.06 -9.33
C PHE A 80 7.41 -2.64 -10.45
N ALA A 81 7.13 -1.84 -11.47
CA ALA A 81 6.33 -2.25 -12.62
C ALA A 81 6.95 -3.43 -13.36
N SER A 82 8.28 -3.41 -13.53
CA SER A 82 9.01 -4.49 -14.21
C SER A 82 8.82 -5.82 -13.48
N ARG A 83 8.89 -5.82 -12.16
CA ARG A 83 8.64 -7.02 -11.37
C ARG A 83 7.17 -7.44 -11.37
N TYR A 84 6.26 -6.48 -11.24
CA TYR A 84 4.83 -6.74 -11.15
C TYR A 84 4.28 -7.34 -12.44
N VAL A 85 4.63 -6.75 -13.58
CA VAL A 85 4.18 -7.19 -14.92
C VAL A 85 5.05 -8.30 -15.48
N LYS A 86 6.25 -8.51 -14.92
CA LYS A 86 7.27 -9.46 -15.41
C LYS A 86 7.77 -9.12 -16.81
N GLU A 87 7.94 -7.82 -17.08
CA GLU A 87 8.52 -7.28 -18.28
C GLU A 87 9.55 -6.23 -17.90
N SER A 88 10.49 -5.93 -18.80
CA SER A 88 11.49 -4.90 -18.56
C SER A 88 11.00 -3.55 -19.05
N PHE A 89 10.91 -2.59 -18.13
CA PHE A 89 10.70 -1.18 -18.48
C PHE A 89 11.96 -0.39 -18.18
N SER A 90 12.32 0.53 -19.04
CA SER A 90 13.51 1.38 -18.88
C SER A 90 13.16 2.84 -18.69
N VAL A 91 11.94 3.23 -18.96
CA VAL A 91 11.44 4.61 -18.84
C VAL A 91 10.12 4.64 -18.09
N TYR A 92 9.83 5.78 -17.47
CA TYR A 92 8.55 6.01 -16.82
C TYR A 92 7.51 6.33 -17.91
N GLU A 93 6.52 5.47 -18.02
CA GLU A 93 5.47 5.57 -19.03
C GLU A 93 4.12 5.11 -18.47
N GLU A 94 3.09 5.17 -19.31
CA GLU A 94 1.71 4.84 -18.95
C GLU A 94 1.57 3.45 -18.29
N TYR A 95 2.30 2.46 -18.79
CA TYR A 95 2.25 1.10 -18.24
C TYR A 95 2.81 1.02 -16.81
N VAL A 96 3.75 1.88 -16.46
CA VAL A 96 4.28 1.97 -15.09
C VAL A 96 3.20 2.51 -14.16
N GLN A 97 2.51 3.58 -14.55
CA GLN A 97 1.38 4.12 -13.77
C GLN A 97 0.28 3.08 -13.61
N ALA A 98 -0.09 2.42 -14.71
CA ALA A 98 -1.12 1.38 -14.69
C ALA A 98 -0.77 0.23 -13.76
N SER A 99 0.52 -0.12 -13.61
CA SER A 99 0.98 -1.16 -12.70
C SER A 99 0.72 -0.81 -11.24
N LEU A 100 0.94 0.44 -10.86
CA LEU A 100 0.66 0.90 -9.49
C LEU A 100 -0.84 0.85 -9.19
N ASP A 101 -1.66 1.33 -10.13
CA ASP A 101 -3.12 1.27 -10.01
C ASP A 101 -3.60 -0.17 -9.85
N ASP A 102 -3.10 -1.04 -10.70
CA ASP A 102 -3.51 -2.44 -10.72
C ASP A 102 -3.12 -3.17 -9.44
N PHE A 103 -1.90 -2.95 -8.96
CA PHE A 103 -1.45 -3.54 -7.70
C PHE A 103 -2.34 -3.13 -6.53
N LEU A 104 -2.61 -1.83 -6.41
CA LEU A 104 -3.43 -1.31 -5.30
C LEU A 104 -4.86 -1.85 -5.39
N ASN A 105 -5.44 -1.81 -6.58
CA ASN A 105 -6.78 -2.33 -6.82
C ASN A 105 -6.88 -3.84 -6.57
N LEU A 106 -5.88 -4.60 -6.97
CA LEU A 106 -5.82 -6.04 -6.74
C LEU A 106 -5.72 -6.36 -5.24
N ASN A 107 -4.79 -5.70 -4.54
CA ASN A 107 -4.62 -5.88 -3.09
C ASN A 107 -5.91 -5.59 -2.33
N ASN A 108 -6.51 -4.43 -2.60
CA ASN A 108 -7.72 -4.00 -1.91
C ASN A 108 -8.92 -4.87 -2.31
N GLY A 109 -8.99 -5.32 -3.55
CA GLY A 109 -10.02 -6.24 -4.01
C GLY A 109 -9.95 -7.60 -3.30
N LEU A 110 -8.75 -8.13 -3.12
CA LEU A 110 -8.54 -9.37 -2.35
C LEU A 110 -8.97 -9.19 -0.89
N PHE A 111 -8.71 -8.03 -0.32
CA PHE A 111 -9.14 -7.70 1.03
C PHE A 111 -10.67 -7.72 1.15
N LEU A 112 -11.37 -7.12 0.19
CA LEU A 112 -12.83 -7.14 0.16
C LEU A 112 -13.39 -8.56 0.13
N VAL A 113 -12.80 -9.41 -0.69
CA VAL A 113 -13.22 -10.83 -0.78
C VAL A 113 -13.01 -11.54 0.56
N ASN A 114 -11.87 -11.33 1.19
CA ASN A 114 -11.59 -11.94 2.49
C ASN A 114 -12.55 -11.44 3.57
N CYS A 115 -12.83 -10.15 3.60
CA CYS A 115 -13.79 -9.57 4.56
C CYS A 115 -15.21 -10.11 4.34
N SER A 116 -15.64 -10.23 3.10
CA SER A 116 -16.95 -10.78 2.77
C SER A 116 -17.10 -12.24 3.23
N ASN A 117 -16.05 -13.04 3.03
CA ASN A 117 -16.08 -14.47 3.37
C ASN A 117 -15.88 -14.70 4.87
N ASP A 118 -14.93 -14.01 5.50
CA ASP A 118 -14.48 -14.31 6.86
C ASP A 118 -15.18 -13.47 7.91
N GLN A 119 -15.55 -12.22 7.61
CA GLN A 119 -16.09 -11.26 8.55
C GLN A 119 -17.53 -10.84 8.25
N ALA A 120 -18.11 -11.29 7.14
CA ALA A 120 -19.43 -10.89 6.65
C ALA A 120 -19.58 -9.36 6.52
N LEU A 121 -18.49 -8.66 6.17
CA LEU A 121 -18.50 -7.23 5.95
C LEU A 121 -18.78 -6.91 4.48
N GLU A 122 -19.61 -5.91 4.26
CA GLU A 122 -19.86 -5.38 2.91
C GLU A 122 -19.05 -4.10 2.73
N LEU A 123 -18.07 -4.16 1.85
CA LEU A 123 -17.16 -3.06 1.56
C LEU A 123 -17.15 -2.77 0.06
N THR A 124 -16.83 -1.54 -0.29
CA THR A 124 -16.68 -1.10 -1.67
C THR A 124 -15.37 -0.37 -1.86
N LEU A 125 -14.90 -0.31 -3.09
CA LEU A 125 -13.68 0.41 -3.47
C LEU A 125 -14.03 1.62 -4.34
N THR A 126 -13.30 2.71 -4.15
CA THR A 126 -13.30 3.81 -5.11
C THR A 126 -12.37 3.48 -6.28
N ALA A 127 -12.43 4.25 -7.35
CA ALA A 127 -11.46 4.17 -8.42
C ALA A 127 -10.11 4.70 -7.93
N PRO A 128 -8.98 4.13 -8.36
CA PRO A 128 -7.67 4.70 -8.06
C PRO A 128 -7.53 6.14 -8.57
N GLU A 129 -6.91 6.99 -7.75
CA GLU A 129 -6.64 8.38 -8.10
C GLU A 129 -5.14 8.66 -8.00
N HIS A 130 -4.61 9.44 -8.94
CA HIS A 130 -3.20 9.81 -8.99
C HIS A 130 -2.95 11.17 -8.33
N PHE A 131 -1.93 11.23 -7.48
CA PHE A 131 -1.45 12.44 -6.82
C PHE A 131 0.04 12.64 -7.04
N ASP A 132 0.53 12.31 -8.22
CA ASP A 132 1.94 12.36 -8.58
C ASP A 132 2.53 13.76 -8.34
N GLY A 133 3.59 13.85 -7.54
CA GLY A 133 4.26 15.09 -7.21
C GLY A 133 3.49 16.03 -6.30
N GLN A 134 2.29 15.67 -5.87
CA GLN A 134 1.46 16.49 -4.99
C GLN A 134 1.66 16.10 -3.54
N THR A 135 1.66 17.09 -2.64
CA THR A 135 1.68 16.84 -1.21
C THR A 135 0.27 16.59 -0.71
N ARG A 136 0.09 15.46 -0.02
CA ARG A 136 -1.17 15.13 0.65
C ARG A 136 -0.98 15.31 2.16
N SER A 137 -1.97 15.93 2.81
CA SER A 137 -2.02 16.08 4.26
C SER A 137 -3.03 15.10 4.84
N PHE A 138 -2.71 14.55 6.00
CA PHE A 138 -3.50 13.51 6.64
C PHE A 138 -3.92 13.94 8.05
N ASN A 139 -5.11 13.49 8.48
CA ASN A 139 -5.56 13.70 9.86
C ASN A 139 -4.96 12.64 10.79
N LYS A 140 -5.08 11.36 10.42
CA LYS A 140 -4.53 10.24 11.17
C LYS A 140 -4.08 9.18 10.17
N ALA A 141 -2.79 9.13 9.94
CA ALA A 141 -2.21 8.20 8.98
C ALA A 141 -0.96 7.55 9.52
N CYS A 142 -0.71 6.34 9.04
CA CYS A 142 0.45 5.54 9.34
C CYS A 142 1.17 5.21 8.05
N LYS A 143 2.49 5.38 8.02
CA LYS A 143 3.33 5.10 6.86
C LYS A 143 4.21 3.90 7.12
N LEU A 144 4.17 2.95 6.20
CA LEU A 144 5.07 1.81 6.15
C LEU A 144 6.09 2.05 5.04
N LYS A 145 7.34 1.69 5.29
CA LYS A 145 8.41 1.79 4.31
C LYS A 145 9.02 0.43 4.05
N LEU A 146 9.02 0.01 2.80
CA LEU A 146 9.61 -1.23 2.36
C LEU A 146 10.86 -0.93 1.52
N LEU A 147 12.02 -1.39 1.99
CA LEU A 147 13.29 -1.18 1.29
C LEU A 147 13.59 -2.37 0.39
N TYR A 148 13.32 -2.21 -0.90
CA TYR A 148 13.76 -3.16 -1.91
C TYR A 148 15.18 -2.81 -2.40
N PRO A 149 15.90 -3.75 -3.01
CA PRO A 149 17.19 -3.43 -3.61
C PRO A 149 17.14 -2.32 -4.66
N PHE A 150 15.99 -2.14 -5.32
CA PHE A 150 15.80 -1.13 -6.36
C PHE A 150 15.27 0.21 -5.83
N GLY A 151 14.92 0.31 -4.55
CA GLY A 151 14.43 1.55 -3.96
C GLY A 151 13.37 1.34 -2.89
N SER A 152 12.88 2.45 -2.34
CA SER A 152 11.92 2.44 -1.26
C SER A 152 10.49 2.56 -1.78
N ILE A 153 9.60 1.71 -1.26
CA ILE A 153 8.17 1.82 -1.47
C ILE A 153 7.53 2.29 -0.17
N HIS A 154 6.70 3.33 -0.26
CA HIS A 154 5.93 3.84 0.87
C HIS A 154 4.48 3.42 0.72
N PHE A 155 3.92 2.89 1.79
CA PHE A 155 2.50 2.56 1.84
C PHE A 155 1.88 3.28 3.03
N ILE A 156 0.79 4.03 2.78
CA ILE A 156 0.16 4.86 3.80
C ILE A 156 -1.28 4.41 3.98
N ILE A 157 -1.67 4.29 5.24
CA ILE A 157 -3.06 4.02 5.62
C ILE A 157 -3.56 5.20 6.42
N GLU A 158 -4.57 5.87 5.91
CA GLU A 158 -5.27 6.94 6.63
C GLU A 158 -6.57 6.38 7.19
N PHE A 159 -6.67 6.45 8.50
CA PHE A 159 -7.83 5.93 9.23
C PHE A 159 -8.98 6.92 9.33
#